data_e36a808a62a22987848076e70ce41cb2
#
_entry.id   e36a808a62a22987848076e70ce41cb2
#
_cell.length_a   1.000
_cell.length_b   1.000
_cell.length_c   1.000
_cell.angle_alpha   90.00
_cell.angle_beta   90.00
_cell.angle_gamma   90.00
#
_symmetry.space_group_name_H-M   'P 1'
#
loop_
_entity.id
_entity.type
_entity.pdbx_description
1 polymer ?
#
loop_
_entity_poly.entity_id
_entity_poly.type
_entity_poly.pdbx_seq_one_letter_code
_entity_poly.pdbx_strand_id
1 'polypeptide(L)'
;KLNESSQLYSEMIDEVIIKVIELVNNGIRLKDIAIISPINNTILDYQIKNVLNRNEINVFNTKKNNKIIDYPYSNTLVVATCIFYGYEDYIKEDEYISFIEILLNVNRIQAYKIYRNKEVDEGYKNLEQYIISKRSENLKISEFLIKFYIDKMLNLKEGIENVDVCKNIIYESEAFIENIKLLGINNNKEEEKVFIEVLKSTINDYYRVSDIADLKESNSIILTTPYSYISYDINRPIQIWVDIGSNAWNMKIEKDISNLIVLRKSFKEKQIYT
;
A
#
# COMPACT_ATOMS: atom_id res chain seq x y z
N LYS A 1 -13.58 -30.26 -2.31
CA LYS A 1 -15.05 -30.47 -2.42
C LYS A 1 -15.64 -29.22 -3.06
N LEU A 2 -16.42 -29.37 -4.12
CA LEU A 2 -17.14 -28.28 -4.77
C LEU A 2 -18.45 -28.01 -4.00
N ASN A 3 -18.78 -26.75 -3.76
CA ASN A 3 -20.06 -26.30 -3.22
C ASN A 3 -20.71 -25.36 -4.25
N GLU A 4 -21.92 -25.69 -4.67
CA GLU A 4 -22.69 -24.97 -5.69
C GLU A 4 -24.05 -24.50 -5.14
N SER A 5 -24.21 -24.44 -3.81
CA SER A 5 -25.49 -24.09 -3.17
C SER A 5 -25.80 -22.61 -3.22
N SER A 6 -24.78 -21.75 -3.23
CA SER A 6 -24.96 -20.30 -3.21
C SER A 6 -25.34 -19.75 -4.57
N GLN A 7 -26.42 -19.00 -4.64
CA GLN A 7 -26.88 -18.31 -5.86
C GLN A 7 -26.45 -16.84 -5.88
N LEU A 8 -26.29 -16.23 -4.70
CA LEU A 8 -25.88 -14.84 -4.56
C LEU A 8 -24.44 -14.75 -4.04
N TYR A 9 -23.74 -13.71 -4.46
CA TYR A 9 -22.38 -13.43 -4.02
C TYR A 9 -22.23 -13.30 -2.50
N SER A 10 -23.24 -12.68 -1.85
CA SER A 10 -23.28 -12.58 -0.39
C SER A 10 -23.43 -13.95 0.29
N GLU A 11 -24.29 -14.81 -0.22
CA GLU A 11 -24.47 -16.18 0.32
C GLU A 11 -23.17 -16.98 0.23
N MET A 12 -22.46 -16.86 -0.90
CA MET A 12 -21.16 -17.49 -1.07
C MET A 12 -20.15 -17.00 -0.02
N ILE A 13 -20.12 -15.70 0.28
CA ILE A 13 -19.24 -15.15 1.33
C ILE A 13 -19.62 -15.69 2.70
N ASP A 14 -20.91 -15.76 3.01
CA ASP A 14 -21.40 -16.32 4.28
C ASP A 14 -20.99 -17.80 4.44
N GLU A 15 -21.09 -18.59 3.39
CA GLU A 15 -20.62 -19.98 3.39
C GLU A 15 -19.11 -20.12 3.60
N VAL A 16 -18.31 -19.23 2.98
CA VAL A 16 -16.86 -19.19 3.22
C VAL A 16 -16.56 -18.89 4.68
N ILE A 17 -17.27 -17.92 5.27
CA ILE A 17 -17.12 -17.55 6.69
C ILE A 17 -17.48 -18.72 7.60
N ILE A 18 -18.63 -19.36 7.37
CA ILE A 18 -19.06 -20.55 8.13
C ILE A 18 -18.01 -21.66 8.05
N LYS A 19 -17.48 -21.90 6.85
CA LYS A 19 -16.46 -22.92 6.64
C LYS A 19 -15.16 -22.61 7.36
N VAL A 20 -14.74 -21.36 7.37
CA VAL A 20 -13.57 -20.91 8.12
C VAL A 20 -13.76 -21.14 9.62
N ILE A 21 -14.90 -20.71 10.18
CA ILE A 21 -15.22 -20.90 11.60
C ILE A 21 -15.23 -22.39 11.96
N GLU A 22 -15.83 -23.24 11.12
CA GLU A 22 -15.82 -24.69 11.30
C GLU A 22 -14.40 -25.26 11.37
N LEU A 23 -13.52 -24.84 10.44
CA LEU A 23 -12.13 -25.30 10.41
C LEU A 23 -11.36 -24.89 11.67
N VAL A 24 -11.53 -23.64 12.11
CA VAL A 24 -10.89 -23.13 13.33
C VAL A 24 -11.39 -23.85 14.57
N ASN A 25 -12.70 -24.06 14.68
CA ASN A 25 -13.29 -24.83 15.78
C ASN A 25 -12.82 -26.30 15.81
N ASN A 26 -12.47 -26.87 14.66
CA ASN A 26 -11.87 -28.21 14.56
C ASN A 26 -10.35 -28.21 14.85
N GLY A 27 -9.78 -27.10 15.34
CA GLY A 27 -8.40 -27.01 15.75
C GLY A 27 -7.40 -26.71 14.62
N ILE A 28 -7.86 -26.33 13.44
CA ILE A 28 -6.98 -25.88 12.36
C ILE A 28 -6.41 -24.49 12.69
N ARG A 29 -5.11 -24.34 12.53
CA ARG A 29 -4.42 -23.07 12.81
C ARG A 29 -4.76 -22.03 11.74
N LEU A 30 -4.91 -20.78 12.13
CA LEU A 30 -5.22 -19.67 11.21
C LEU A 30 -4.18 -19.58 10.08
N LYS A 31 -2.92 -19.76 10.43
CA LYS A 31 -1.80 -19.73 9.47
C LYS A 31 -1.81 -20.87 8.45
N ASP A 32 -2.67 -21.84 8.57
CA ASP A 32 -2.79 -22.96 7.62
C ASP A 32 -3.89 -22.73 6.59
N ILE A 33 -4.66 -21.64 6.69
CA ILE A 33 -5.83 -21.36 5.86
C ILE A 33 -5.54 -20.18 4.92
N ALA A 34 -5.89 -20.35 3.65
CA ALA A 34 -5.95 -19.29 2.65
C ALA A 34 -7.33 -19.22 1.98
N ILE A 35 -7.86 -18.01 1.81
CA ILE A 35 -9.03 -17.71 1.00
C ILE A 35 -8.53 -17.09 -0.30
N ILE A 36 -8.79 -17.74 -1.42
CA ILE A 36 -8.29 -17.32 -2.74
C ILE A 36 -9.48 -16.91 -3.60
N SER A 37 -9.52 -15.64 -3.98
CA SER A 37 -10.56 -15.06 -4.83
C SER A 37 -9.98 -14.46 -6.10
N PRO A 38 -10.59 -14.68 -7.27
CA PRO A 38 -10.11 -14.09 -8.52
C PRO A 38 -10.25 -12.57 -8.51
N ILE A 39 -11.23 -12.06 -7.77
CA ILE A 39 -11.46 -10.62 -7.56
C ILE A 39 -11.44 -10.36 -6.06
N ASN A 40 -10.37 -9.75 -5.60
CA ASN A 40 -10.26 -9.29 -4.22
C ASN A 40 -10.71 -7.81 -4.15
N ASN A 41 -11.99 -7.61 -3.90
CA ASN A 41 -12.60 -6.28 -3.80
C ASN A 41 -12.85 -5.87 -2.34
N THR A 42 -13.17 -4.60 -2.13
CA THR A 42 -13.39 -4.02 -0.80
C THR A 42 -14.59 -4.64 -0.08
N ILE A 43 -15.62 -5.07 -0.81
CA ILE A 43 -16.82 -5.70 -0.23
C ILE A 43 -16.47 -7.06 0.37
N LEU A 44 -15.74 -7.89 -0.38
CA LEU A 44 -15.26 -9.20 0.08
C LEU A 44 -14.37 -9.05 1.33
N ASP A 45 -13.40 -8.13 1.28
CA ASP A 45 -12.50 -7.85 2.41
C ASP A 45 -13.28 -7.40 3.65
N TYR A 46 -14.18 -6.44 3.48
CA TYR A 46 -14.97 -5.90 4.59
C TYR A 46 -15.86 -6.97 5.23
N GLN A 47 -16.62 -7.73 4.44
CA GLN A 47 -17.55 -8.73 4.96
C GLN A 47 -16.79 -9.85 5.69
N ILE A 48 -15.72 -10.39 5.09
CA ILE A 48 -14.92 -11.44 5.70
C ILE A 48 -14.29 -10.94 7.00
N LYS A 49 -13.61 -9.80 6.98
CA LYS A 49 -12.95 -9.24 8.18
C LYS A 49 -13.94 -8.88 9.26
N ASN A 50 -15.07 -8.25 8.93
CA ASN A 50 -16.04 -7.81 9.92
C ASN A 50 -16.61 -8.97 10.74
N VAL A 51 -16.88 -10.11 10.10
CA VAL A 51 -17.43 -11.28 10.80
C VAL A 51 -16.34 -12.09 11.49
N LEU A 52 -15.21 -12.35 10.82
CA LEU A 52 -14.16 -13.19 11.38
C LEU A 52 -13.44 -12.50 12.54
N ASN A 53 -13.17 -11.19 12.45
CA ASN A 53 -12.55 -10.44 13.56
C ASN A 53 -13.44 -10.40 14.82
N ARG A 54 -14.77 -10.37 14.66
CA ARG A 54 -15.70 -10.49 15.82
C ARG A 54 -15.61 -11.85 16.51
N ASN A 55 -15.14 -12.87 15.81
CA ASN A 55 -14.88 -14.20 16.33
C ASN A 55 -13.40 -14.40 16.73
N GLU A 56 -12.64 -13.32 16.90
CA GLU A 56 -11.22 -13.33 17.25
C GLU A 56 -10.33 -14.04 16.19
N ILE A 57 -10.83 -14.16 14.97
CA ILE A 57 -10.12 -14.77 13.85
C ILE A 57 -9.49 -13.66 12.98
N ASN A 58 -8.18 -13.53 13.06
CA ASN A 58 -7.45 -12.51 12.31
C ASN A 58 -7.34 -12.87 10.82
N VAL A 59 -7.64 -11.90 9.95
CA VAL A 59 -7.55 -12.04 8.50
C VAL A 59 -6.60 -10.99 7.93
N PHE A 60 -5.58 -11.45 7.24
CA PHE A 60 -4.66 -10.60 6.48
C PHE A 60 -5.04 -10.62 5.00
N ASN A 61 -5.30 -9.44 4.44
CA ASN A 61 -5.57 -9.30 3.01
C ASN A 61 -4.29 -8.91 2.28
N THR A 62 -3.89 -9.71 1.28
CA THR A 62 -2.71 -9.40 0.46
C THR A 62 -2.91 -8.21 -0.47
N LYS A 63 -4.15 -7.77 -0.70
CA LYS A 63 -4.42 -6.54 -1.44
C LYS A 63 -4.41 -5.36 -0.49
N LYS A 64 -3.51 -4.42 -0.69
CA LYS A 64 -3.58 -3.11 -0.04
C LYS A 64 -4.74 -2.32 -0.69
N ASN A 65 -5.72 -1.95 0.11
CA ASN A 65 -6.84 -1.15 -0.36
C ASN A 65 -6.45 0.32 -0.56
N ASN A 66 -5.41 0.78 0.15
CA ASN A 66 -4.94 2.16 0.12
C ASN A 66 -3.46 2.21 -0.26
N LYS A 67 -3.10 3.13 -1.12
CA LYS A 67 -1.70 3.49 -1.37
C LYS A 67 -1.13 4.17 -0.14
N ILE A 68 0.18 4.15 0.01
CA ILE A 68 0.86 4.88 1.09
C ILE A 68 0.43 6.37 1.09
N ILE A 69 0.30 6.98 -0.07
CA ILE A 69 -0.10 8.38 -0.21
C ILE A 69 -1.58 8.65 0.07
N ASP A 70 -2.44 7.62 0.15
CA ASP A 70 -3.86 7.79 0.48
C ASP A 70 -4.07 8.05 1.99
N TYR A 71 -3.04 7.79 2.81
CA TYR A 71 -3.07 8.12 4.22
C TYR A 71 -2.69 9.59 4.44
N PRO A 72 -3.53 10.40 5.10
CA PRO A 72 -3.31 11.83 5.24
C PRO A 72 -1.95 12.19 5.83
N TYR A 73 -1.48 11.48 6.86
CA TYR A 73 -0.20 11.72 7.50
C TYR A 73 0.99 11.38 6.59
N SER A 74 0.92 10.28 5.87
CA SER A 74 1.94 9.91 4.90
C SER A 74 1.98 10.90 3.72
N ASN A 75 0.81 11.30 3.22
CA ASN A 75 0.73 12.33 2.18
C ASN A 75 1.28 13.68 2.66
N THR A 76 1.08 14.03 3.94
CA THR A 76 1.69 15.22 4.55
C THR A 76 3.21 15.22 4.43
N LEU A 77 3.86 14.06 4.65
CA LEU A 77 5.30 13.89 4.43
C LEU A 77 5.69 14.08 2.96
N VAL A 78 4.90 13.56 2.03
CA VAL A 78 5.15 13.74 0.58
C VAL A 78 5.05 15.21 0.20
N VAL A 79 4.03 15.92 0.67
CA VAL A 79 3.85 17.36 0.41
C VAL A 79 5.03 18.17 0.99
N ALA A 80 5.44 17.88 2.23
CA ALA A 80 6.62 18.50 2.84
C ALA A 80 7.89 18.27 2.01
N THR A 81 8.06 17.05 1.48
CA THR A 81 9.18 16.70 0.61
C THR A 81 9.14 17.47 -0.71
N CYS A 82 7.97 17.59 -1.32
CA CYS A 82 7.81 18.41 -2.53
C CYS A 82 8.20 19.87 -2.28
N ILE A 83 7.76 20.45 -1.16
CA ILE A 83 8.14 21.82 -0.78
C ILE A 83 9.65 21.91 -0.54
N PHE A 84 10.24 20.93 0.18
CA PHE A 84 11.66 20.90 0.48
C PHE A 84 12.54 20.90 -0.77
N TYR A 85 12.21 20.14 -1.79
CA TYR A 85 12.96 20.05 -3.03
C TYR A 85 12.52 21.07 -4.11
N GLY A 86 11.46 21.84 -3.89
CA GLY A 86 10.94 22.81 -4.85
C GLY A 86 10.11 22.15 -5.98
N TYR A 87 9.47 21.02 -5.70
CA TYR A 87 8.61 20.28 -6.64
C TYR A 87 7.13 20.55 -6.37
N GLU A 88 6.75 21.76 -6.09
CA GLU A 88 5.39 22.12 -5.71
C GLU A 88 4.35 21.87 -6.80
N ASP A 89 4.76 21.86 -8.08
CA ASP A 89 3.91 21.53 -9.22
C ASP A 89 3.33 20.08 -9.16
N TYR A 90 3.94 19.22 -8.36
CA TYR A 90 3.45 17.86 -8.13
C TYR A 90 2.37 17.77 -7.05
N ILE A 91 2.07 18.86 -6.35
CA ILE A 91 1.12 18.87 -5.23
C ILE A 91 -0.25 19.29 -5.76
N LYS A 92 -1.25 18.41 -5.58
CA LYS A 92 -2.64 18.75 -5.86
C LYS A 92 -3.19 19.69 -4.79
N GLU A 93 -4.16 20.52 -5.16
CA GLU A 93 -4.81 21.47 -4.24
C GLU A 93 -5.33 20.78 -2.97
N ASP A 94 -6.05 19.66 -3.13
CA ASP A 94 -6.59 18.90 -1.99
C ASP A 94 -5.51 18.33 -1.06
N GLU A 95 -4.38 17.88 -1.61
CA GLU A 95 -3.24 17.40 -0.85
C GLU A 95 -2.62 18.52 -0.02
N TYR A 96 -2.52 19.70 -0.61
CA TYR A 96 -1.97 20.89 0.05
C TYR A 96 -2.88 21.39 1.18
N ILE A 97 -4.19 21.39 0.95
CA ILE A 97 -5.18 21.75 1.98
C ILE A 97 -5.10 20.76 3.15
N SER A 98 -5.02 19.46 2.86
CA SER A 98 -4.88 18.43 3.90
C SER A 98 -3.58 18.57 4.71
N PHE A 99 -2.49 18.93 4.05
CA PHE A 99 -1.21 19.23 4.69
C PHE A 99 -1.33 20.39 5.70
N ILE A 100 -1.99 21.50 5.32
CA ILE A 100 -2.23 22.64 6.19
C ILE A 100 -3.16 22.25 7.34
N GLU A 101 -4.24 21.51 7.06
CA GLU A 101 -5.21 21.05 8.05
C GLU A 101 -4.53 20.25 9.16
N ILE A 102 -3.67 19.30 8.80
CA ILE A 102 -2.97 18.44 9.75
C ILE A 102 -1.92 19.22 10.55
N LEU A 103 -1.03 19.96 9.88
CA LEU A 103 0.12 20.57 10.55
C LEU A 103 -0.21 21.81 11.38
N LEU A 104 -1.23 22.56 10.99
CA LEU A 104 -1.69 23.71 11.76
C LEU A 104 -2.87 23.37 12.68
N ASN A 105 -3.33 22.12 12.67
CA ASN A 105 -4.45 21.64 13.48
C ASN A 105 -5.71 22.55 13.33
N VAL A 106 -6.04 22.87 12.10
CA VAL A 106 -7.20 23.70 11.73
C VAL A 106 -8.25 22.87 10.98
N ASN A 107 -9.48 23.35 10.92
CA ASN A 107 -10.49 22.67 10.10
C ASN A 107 -10.27 22.92 8.59
N ARG A 108 -10.90 22.10 7.73
CA ARG A 108 -10.72 22.16 6.28
C ARG A 108 -11.04 23.53 5.66
N ILE A 109 -12.05 24.25 6.20
CA ILE A 109 -12.43 25.58 5.71
C ILE A 109 -11.33 26.60 6.02
N GLN A 110 -10.77 26.53 7.22
CA GLN A 110 -9.64 27.37 7.62
C GLN A 110 -8.40 27.05 6.81
N ALA A 111 -8.08 25.75 6.63
CA ALA A 111 -6.97 25.29 5.81
C ALA A 111 -7.08 25.81 4.36
N TYR A 112 -8.29 25.77 3.77
CA TYR A 112 -8.53 26.35 2.45
C TYR A 112 -8.31 27.85 2.40
N LYS A 113 -8.73 28.60 3.41
CA LYS A 113 -8.49 30.06 3.51
C LYS A 113 -6.99 30.36 3.60
N ILE A 114 -6.25 29.59 4.40
CA ILE A 114 -4.80 29.71 4.52
C ILE A 114 -4.13 29.39 3.18
N TYR A 115 -4.54 28.32 2.53
CA TYR A 115 -4.04 27.95 1.20
C TYR A 115 -4.19 29.09 0.18
N ARG A 116 -5.33 29.78 0.19
CA ARG A 116 -5.60 30.93 -0.70
C ARG A 116 -4.81 32.21 -0.32
N ASN A 117 -4.38 32.33 0.92
CA ASN A 117 -3.72 33.52 1.47
C ASN A 117 -2.41 33.15 2.19
N LYS A 118 -1.64 32.22 1.64
CA LYS A 118 -0.38 31.70 2.22
C LYS A 118 0.59 32.79 2.69
N GLU A 119 0.65 33.88 1.92
CA GLU A 119 1.56 35.00 2.18
C GLU A 119 1.19 35.83 3.40
N VAL A 120 0.01 35.62 3.99
CA VAL A 120 -0.47 36.43 5.12
C VAL A 120 -0.49 35.63 6.41
N ASP A 121 -0.70 34.29 6.35
CA ASP A 121 -0.80 33.47 7.54
C ASP A 121 0.57 33.20 8.18
N GLU A 122 0.74 33.64 9.42
CA GLU A 122 2.01 33.49 10.15
C GLU A 122 2.34 32.02 10.49
N GLY A 123 1.32 31.21 10.79
CA GLY A 123 1.51 29.79 11.09
C GLY A 123 2.07 29.04 9.89
N TYR A 124 1.48 29.30 8.72
CA TYR A 124 1.96 28.73 7.46
C TYR A 124 3.37 29.24 7.10
N LYS A 125 3.64 30.53 7.23
CA LYS A 125 4.97 31.11 6.98
C LYS A 125 6.05 30.45 7.84
N ASN A 126 5.79 30.27 9.12
CA ASN A 126 6.72 29.62 10.03
C ASN A 126 6.99 28.17 9.63
N LEU A 127 5.96 27.45 9.16
CA LEU A 127 6.09 26.08 8.67
C LEU A 127 6.93 26.03 7.38
N GLU A 128 6.63 26.87 6.42
CA GLU A 128 7.35 26.97 5.17
C GLU A 128 8.82 27.37 5.38
N GLN A 129 9.08 28.37 6.22
CA GLN A 129 10.44 28.78 6.59
C GLN A 129 11.21 27.64 7.25
N TYR A 130 10.55 26.87 8.12
CA TYR A 130 11.16 25.68 8.71
C TYR A 130 11.60 24.70 7.62
N ILE A 131 10.72 24.36 6.67
CA ILE A 131 11.04 23.42 5.57
C ILE A 131 12.19 23.96 4.72
N ILE A 132 12.13 25.24 4.33
CA ILE A 132 13.15 25.87 3.48
C ILE A 132 14.50 25.96 4.21
N SER A 133 14.50 26.25 5.51
CA SER A 133 15.74 26.31 6.31
C SER A 133 16.50 24.98 6.31
N LYS A 134 15.78 23.85 6.22
CA LYS A 134 16.39 22.52 6.17
C LYS A 134 17.13 22.22 4.87
N ARG A 135 16.88 22.98 3.79
CA ARG A 135 17.62 22.83 2.52
C ARG A 135 19.12 23.05 2.69
N SER A 136 19.53 23.94 3.59
CA SER A 136 20.95 24.21 3.86
C SER A 136 21.68 23.04 4.53
N GLU A 137 20.96 22.10 5.12
CA GLU A 137 21.52 20.92 5.79
C GLU A 137 21.90 19.78 4.79
N ASN A 138 21.58 19.92 3.49
CA ASN A 138 21.84 18.94 2.43
C ASN A 138 21.42 17.51 2.80
N LEU A 139 20.22 17.39 3.37
CA LEU A 139 19.67 16.12 3.85
C LEU A 139 19.24 15.21 2.68
N LYS A 140 19.48 13.91 2.85
CA LYS A 140 18.81 12.90 2.00
C LYS A 140 17.30 12.92 2.27
N ILE A 141 16.53 12.37 1.34
CA ILE A 141 15.07 12.35 1.44
C ILE A 141 14.59 11.65 2.73
N SER A 142 15.15 10.51 3.08
CA SER A 142 14.80 9.77 4.30
C SER A 142 15.17 10.55 5.57
N GLU A 143 16.32 11.21 5.59
CA GLU A 143 16.77 12.02 6.72
C GLU A 143 15.85 13.23 6.92
N PHE A 144 15.44 13.90 5.84
CA PHE A 144 14.46 14.97 5.89
C PHE A 144 13.12 14.48 6.41
N LEU A 145 12.60 13.36 5.88
CA LEU A 145 11.33 12.77 6.30
C LEU A 145 11.32 12.44 7.80
N ILE A 146 12.39 11.82 8.31
CA ILE A 146 12.54 11.51 9.74
C ILE A 146 12.51 12.78 10.57
N LYS A 147 13.35 13.77 10.23
CA LYS A 147 13.41 15.05 10.98
C LYS A 147 12.07 15.77 10.96
N PHE A 148 11.45 15.87 9.79
CA PHE A 148 10.17 16.55 9.65
C PHE A 148 9.07 15.86 10.47
N TYR A 149 9.03 14.53 10.45
CA TYR A 149 8.07 13.76 11.25
C TYR A 149 8.28 14.01 12.76
N ILE A 150 9.50 13.91 13.24
CA ILE A 150 9.83 14.12 14.67
C ILE A 150 9.50 15.54 15.10
N ASP A 151 9.93 16.54 14.34
CA ASP A 151 9.83 17.95 14.72
C ASP A 151 8.42 18.53 14.57
N LYS A 152 7.62 18.03 13.62
CA LYS A 152 6.34 18.64 13.23
C LYS A 152 5.12 17.75 13.38
N MET A 153 5.28 16.44 13.34
CA MET A 153 4.12 15.53 13.25
C MET A 153 3.96 14.64 14.49
N LEU A 154 5.04 14.25 15.14
CA LEU A 154 5.00 13.30 16.27
C LEU A 154 4.10 13.75 17.41
N ASN A 155 4.11 15.05 17.72
CA ASN A 155 3.35 15.64 18.83
C ASN A 155 1.92 16.06 18.42
N LEU A 156 1.49 15.83 17.20
CA LEU A 156 0.12 16.06 16.79
C LEU A 156 -0.82 15.02 17.42
N LYS A 157 -2.11 15.36 17.49
CA LYS A 157 -3.14 14.53 18.15
C LYS A 157 -3.11 13.06 17.73
N GLU A 158 -2.88 12.79 16.45
CA GLU A 158 -2.85 11.43 15.85
C GLU A 158 -1.43 11.06 15.37
N GLY A 159 -0.40 11.81 15.79
CA GLY A 159 0.96 11.61 15.33
C GLY A 159 1.48 10.22 15.65
N ILE A 160 1.31 9.77 16.90
CA ILE A 160 1.78 8.46 17.35
C ILE A 160 1.00 7.31 16.67
N GLU A 161 -0.31 7.48 16.46
CA GLU A 161 -1.16 6.45 15.83
C GLU A 161 -0.78 6.22 14.37
N ASN A 162 -0.23 7.23 13.71
CA ASN A 162 0.18 7.17 12.31
C ASN A 162 1.68 6.89 12.10
N VAL A 163 2.42 6.52 13.16
CA VAL A 163 3.86 6.26 13.09
C VAL A 163 4.22 5.19 12.06
N ASP A 164 3.46 4.10 12.01
CA ASP A 164 3.76 2.98 11.11
C ASP A 164 3.58 3.37 9.63
N VAL A 165 2.56 4.17 9.33
CA VAL A 165 2.33 4.67 7.96
C VAL A 165 3.45 5.62 7.54
N CYS A 166 3.84 6.54 8.43
CA CYS A 166 4.95 7.47 8.19
C CYS A 166 6.30 6.75 8.08
N LYS A 167 6.56 5.76 8.93
CA LYS A 167 7.74 4.91 8.86
C LYS A 167 7.82 4.17 7.54
N ASN A 168 6.68 3.72 7.03
CA ASN A 168 6.62 3.04 5.75
C ASN A 168 7.12 3.91 4.60
N ILE A 169 6.74 5.17 4.51
CA ILE A 169 7.22 6.05 3.44
C ILE A 169 8.72 6.37 3.54
N ILE A 170 9.23 6.46 4.78
CA ILE A 170 10.66 6.65 5.03
C ILE A 170 11.46 5.46 4.48
N TYR A 171 11.08 4.24 4.82
CA TYR A 171 11.73 3.03 4.32
C TYR A 171 11.64 2.88 2.79
N GLU A 172 10.46 3.24 2.19
CA GLU A 172 10.35 3.24 0.73
C GLU A 172 11.32 4.21 0.08
N SER A 173 11.56 5.37 0.70
CA SER A 173 12.50 6.35 0.15
C SER A 173 13.94 5.83 0.16
N GLU A 174 14.37 5.15 1.23
CA GLU A 174 15.70 4.56 1.34
C GLU A 174 15.89 3.44 0.32
N ALA A 175 14.95 2.46 0.33
CA ALA A 175 15.00 1.32 -0.57
C ALA A 175 14.97 1.73 -2.05
N PHE A 176 14.18 2.76 -2.38
CA PHE A 176 14.10 3.27 -3.74
C PHE A 176 15.42 3.87 -4.22
N ILE A 177 16.03 4.75 -3.43
CA ILE A 177 17.29 5.39 -3.76
C ILE A 177 18.44 4.35 -3.87
N GLU A 178 18.48 3.37 -2.96
CA GLU A 178 19.45 2.29 -3.03
C GLU A 178 19.30 1.44 -4.29
N ASN A 179 18.05 1.08 -4.64
CA ASN A 179 17.77 0.28 -5.84
C ASN A 179 18.11 1.02 -7.13
N ILE A 180 17.80 2.32 -7.25
CA ILE A 180 18.20 3.11 -8.42
C ILE A 180 19.72 3.11 -8.60
N LYS A 181 20.47 3.26 -7.51
CA LYS A 181 21.94 3.23 -7.55
C LYS A 181 22.47 1.87 -7.97
N LEU A 182 21.90 0.78 -7.43
CA LEU A 182 22.30 -0.60 -7.77
C LEU A 182 22.01 -0.93 -9.24
N LEU A 183 20.91 -0.43 -9.79
CA LEU A 183 20.55 -0.65 -11.19
C LEU A 183 21.36 0.20 -12.18
N GLY A 184 22.21 1.10 -11.68
CA GLY A 184 23.04 1.96 -12.52
C GLY A 184 22.18 2.89 -13.43
N ILE A 185 20.97 3.18 -13.02
CA ILE A 185 20.08 4.09 -13.75
C ILE A 185 20.58 5.51 -13.50
N ASN A 186 21.67 5.86 -14.20
CA ASN A 186 22.14 7.24 -14.30
C ASN A 186 21.21 8.02 -15.21
N ASN A 187 20.02 8.30 -14.75
CA ASN A 187 19.18 9.30 -15.38
C ASN A 187 19.69 10.66 -14.88
N ASN A 188 19.85 11.62 -15.82
CA ASN A 188 20.08 13.04 -15.50
C ASN A 188 18.92 13.68 -14.72
N LYS A 189 18.01 12.87 -14.17
CA LYS A 189 16.90 13.27 -13.31
C LYS A 189 17.34 13.13 -11.86
N GLU A 190 16.99 14.12 -11.08
CA GLU A 190 17.13 14.10 -9.63
C GLU A 190 16.40 12.87 -9.05
N GLU A 191 17.10 12.02 -8.31
CA GLU A 191 16.58 10.75 -7.78
C GLU A 191 15.31 10.97 -6.95
N GLU A 192 15.26 12.08 -6.22
CA GLU A 192 14.14 12.51 -5.37
C GLU A 192 12.88 12.81 -6.17
N LYS A 193 13.05 13.41 -7.34
CA LYS A 193 11.93 13.71 -8.25
C LYS A 193 11.30 12.42 -8.79
N VAL A 194 12.15 11.48 -9.20
CA VAL A 194 11.69 10.17 -9.69
C VAL A 194 10.97 9.42 -8.58
N PHE A 195 11.44 9.49 -7.34
CA PHE A 195 10.76 8.89 -6.20
C PHE A 195 9.34 9.46 -6.01
N ILE A 196 9.19 10.78 -6.07
CA ILE A 196 7.88 11.44 -5.94
C ILE A 196 6.96 11.06 -7.11
N GLU A 197 7.48 11.05 -8.34
CA GLU A 197 6.74 10.60 -9.53
C GLU A 197 6.23 9.17 -9.37
N VAL A 198 7.05 8.26 -8.87
CA VAL A 198 6.69 6.86 -8.62
C VAL A 198 5.65 6.74 -7.52
N LEU A 199 5.81 7.44 -6.39
CA LEU A 199 4.83 7.46 -5.30
C LEU A 199 3.44 7.93 -5.76
N LYS A 200 3.40 8.91 -6.64
CA LYS A 200 2.15 9.48 -7.19
C LYS A 200 1.60 8.70 -8.38
N SER A 201 2.36 7.78 -8.93
CA SER A 201 1.92 6.92 -10.02
C SER A 201 1.00 5.79 -9.51
N THR A 202 0.31 5.12 -10.44
CA THR A 202 -0.55 3.97 -10.13
C THR A 202 0.23 2.67 -9.90
N ILE A 203 1.56 2.71 -9.99
CA ILE A 203 2.43 1.51 -9.95
C ILE A 203 2.65 0.98 -8.51
N ASN A 204 2.27 1.75 -7.49
CA ASN A 204 2.55 1.45 -6.08
C ASN A 204 1.64 0.40 -5.41
N ASP A 205 1.08 -0.52 -6.17
CA ASP A 205 0.23 -1.60 -5.62
C ASP A 205 1.04 -2.82 -5.13
N TYR A 206 2.39 -2.74 -5.12
CA TYR A 206 3.25 -3.86 -4.76
C TYR A 206 3.62 -3.86 -3.27
N TYR A 207 3.51 -5.04 -2.64
CA TYR A 207 3.98 -5.28 -1.28
C TYR A 207 5.51 -5.27 -1.21
N ARG A 208 6.04 -4.81 -0.08
CA ARG A 208 7.45 -4.98 0.23
C ARG A 208 7.76 -6.43 0.54
N VAL A 209 9.00 -6.82 0.32
CA VAL A 209 9.51 -8.13 0.73
C VAL A 209 9.37 -8.33 2.24
N SER A 210 9.53 -7.26 3.05
CA SER A 210 9.31 -7.29 4.50
C SER A 210 7.87 -7.61 4.90
N ASP A 211 6.88 -6.97 4.24
CA ASP A 211 5.45 -7.22 4.50
C ASP A 211 5.08 -8.69 4.22
N ILE A 212 5.76 -9.31 3.24
CA ILE A 212 5.54 -10.71 2.88
C ILE A 212 6.18 -11.66 3.90
N ALA A 213 7.34 -11.32 4.45
CA ALA A 213 7.99 -12.10 5.51
C ALA A 213 7.12 -12.11 6.77
N ASP A 214 6.64 -10.95 7.20
CA ASP A 214 5.73 -10.80 8.34
C ASP A 214 4.43 -11.58 8.13
N LEU A 215 3.94 -11.62 6.89
CA LEU A 215 2.74 -12.35 6.50
C LEU A 215 2.91 -13.87 6.63
N LYS A 216 4.07 -14.40 6.25
CA LYS A 216 4.37 -15.84 6.36
C LYS A 216 4.44 -16.27 7.83
N GLU A 217 4.87 -15.41 8.74
CA GLU A 217 5.00 -15.69 10.18
C GLU A 217 3.74 -15.38 10.98
N SER A 218 2.84 -14.53 10.45
CA SER A 218 1.63 -14.12 11.16
C SER A 218 0.66 -15.28 11.41
N ASN A 219 0.08 -15.34 12.62
CA ASN A 219 -1.01 -16.26 12.92
C ASN A 219 -2.35 -15.69 12.45
N SER A 220 -2.52 -15.61 11.13
CA SER A 220 -3.71 -15.06 10.47
C SER A 220 -4.09 -15.90 9.25
N ILE A 221 -5.38 -15.88 8.92
CA ILE A 221 -5.89 -16.36 7.64
C ILE A 221 -5.47 -15.39 6.54
N ILE A 222 -5.09 -15.89 5.38
CA ILE A 222 -4.75 -15.07 4.23
C ILE A 222 -5.93 -14.96 3.27
N LEU A 223 -6.35 -13.73 2.95
CA LEU A 223 -7.24 -13.42 1.84
C LEU A 223 -6.39 -12.88 0.69
N THR A 224 -6.44 -13.53 -0.48
CA THR A 224 -5.51 -13.23 -1.58
C THR A 224 -6.12 -13.47 -2.95
N THR A 225 -5.44 -12.99 -3.99
CA THR A 225 -5.71 -13.40 -5.38
C THR A 225 -4.81 -14.55 -5.79
N PRO A 226 -5.17 -15.34 -6.83
CA PRO A 226 -4.30 -16.40 -7.36
C PRO A 226 -2.91 -15.88 -7.74
N TYR A 227 -2.87 -14.72 -8.38
CA TYR A 227 -1.61 -14.08 -8.78
C TYR A 227 -0.73 -13.75 -7.57
N SER A 228 -1.28 -13.07 -6.57
CA SER A 228 -0.52 -12.73 -5.35
C SER A 228 -0.10 -13.99 -4.57
N TYR A 229 -0.96 -15.01 -4.51
CA TYR A 229 -0.65 -16.27 -3.85
C TYR A 229 0.60 -16.95 -4.43
N ILE A 230 0.68 -16.98 -5.76
CA ILE A 230 1.81 -17.59 -6.48
C ILE A 230 3.04 -16.67 -6.44
N SER A 231 2.86 -15.36 -6.70
CA SER A 231 3.98 -14.40 -6.79
C SER A 231 4.70 -14.21 -5.48
N TYR A 232 3.98 -14.32 -4.35
CA TYR A 232 4.58 -14.18 -3.01
C TYR A 232 5.02 -15.53 -2.41
N ASP A 233 4.97 -16.60 -3.20
CA ASP A 233 5.33 -17.95 -2.75
C ASP A 233 4.63 -18.32 -1.43
N ILE A 234 3.31 -18.03 -1.37
CA ILE A 234 2.48 -18.37 -0.22
C ILE A 234 2.11 -19.84 -0.31
N ASN A 235 2.37 -20.59 0.76
CA ASN A 235 2.00 -21.99 0.83
C ASN A 235 1.15 -22.25 2.08
N ARG A 236 -0.15 -22.49 1.90
CA ARG A 236 -1.09 -22.83 2.96
C ARG A 236 -1.74 -24.18 2.64
N PRO A 237 -1.73 -25.15 3.60
CA PRO A 237 -2.26 -26.50 3.36
C PRO A 237 -3.76 -26.51 3.03
N ILE A 238 -4.53 -25.56 3.56
CA ILE A 238 -5.96 -25.47 3.33
C ILE A 238 -6.25 -24.23 2.50
N GLN A 239 -6.87 -24.43 1.34
CA GLN A 239 -7.24 -23.37 0.42
C GLN A 239 -8.76 -23.41 0.19
N ILE A 240 -9.39 -22.25 0.35
CA ILE A 240 -10.81 -22.04 0.05
C ILE A 240 -10.86 -21.14 -1.18
N TRP A 241 -11.28 -21.71 -2.30
CA TRP A 241 -11.37 -21.03 -3.58
C TRP A 241 -12.78 -20.48 -3.76
N VAL A 242 -12.86 -19.17 -3.98
CA VAL A 242 -14.10 -18.41 -4.02
C VAL A 242 -14.46 -18.06 -5.46
N ASP A 243 -15.74 -18.08 -5.79
CA ASP A 243 -16.27 -17.68 -7.10
C ASP A 243 -15.61 -18.43 -8.28
N ILE A 244 -15.53 -19.75 -8.17
CA ILE A 244 -14.84 -20.62 -9.16
C ILE A 244 -15.47 -20.52 -10.55
N GLY A 245 -16.77 -20.23 -10.64
CA GLY A 245 -17.49 -20.04 -11.90
C GLY A 245 -17.22 -18.72 -12.61
N SER A 246 -16.52 -17.78 -11.97
CA SER A 246 -16.24 -16.47 -12.55
C SER A 246 -15.25 -16.54 -13.72
N ASN A 247 -15.56 -15.81 -14.79
CA ASN A 247 -14.62 -15.59 -15.88
C ASN A 247 -13.31 -14.90 -15.46
N ALA A 248 -13.28 -14.31 -14.27
CA ALA A 248 -12.09 -13.68 -13.72
C ALA A 248 -10.99 -14.71 -13.36
N TRP A 249 -11.32 -16.01 -13.25
CA TRP A 249 -10.33 -17.07 -13.14
C TRP A 249 -9.61 -17.36 -14.45
N ASN A 250 -10.19 -16.97 -15.58
CA ASN A 250 -9.56 -17.13 -16.88
C ASN A 250 -8.43 -16.12 -17.00
N MET A 251 -7.20 -16.57 -16.83
CA MET A 251 -6.03 -15.76 -17.13
C MET A 251 -6.07 -15.36 -18.60
N LYS A 252 -6.01 -14.07 -18.89
CA LYS A 252 -5.79 -13.60 -20.26
C LYS A 252 -4.34 -13.94 -20.64
N ILE A 253 -4.16 -15.06 -21.27
CA ILE A 253 -2.89 -15.66 -21.71
C ILE A 253 -2.00 -14.63 -22.46
N GLU A 254 -2.62 -13.66 -23.14
CA GLU A 254 -1.92 -12.63 -23.91
C GLU A 254 -1.01 -11.71 -23.11
N LYS A 255 -1.33 -11.44 -21.81
CA LYS A 255 -0.46 -10.62 -20.95
C LYS A 255 0.64 -11.44 -20.26
N ASP A 256 0.43 -12.72 -20.06
CA ASP A 256 1.31 -13.58 -19.27
C ASP A 256 2.37 -14.30 -20.12
N ILE A 257 2.10 -14.51 -21.42
CA ILE A 257 3.03 -15.15 -22.35
C ILE A 257 4.35 -14.38 -22.44
N SER A 258 4.32 -13.05 -22.45
CA SER A 258 5.54 -12.26 -22.62
C SER A 258 6.49 -12.32 -21.42
N ASN A 259 5.99 -12.38 -20.19
CA ASN A 259 6.83 -12.33 -19.00
C ASN A 259 7.21 -13.69 -18.43
N LEU A 260 6.27 -14.61 -18.28
CA LEU A 260 6.55 -15.93 -17.71
C LEU A 260 7.42 -16.82 -18.62
N ILE A 261 7.29 -16.65 -19.93
CA ILE A 261 8.01 -17.49 -20.91
C ILE A 261 9.35 -16.85 -21.25
N VAL A 262 9.39 -15.55 -21.49
CA VAL A 262 10.62 -14.80 -21.83
C VAL A 262 11.61 -14.77 -20.69
N LEU A 263 11.15 -14.73 -19.44
CA LEU A 263 12.01 -14.70 -18.25
C LEU A 263 12.48 -16.09 -17.79
N ARG A 264 12.05 -17.18 -18.43
CA ARG A 264 12.56 -18.54 -18.11
C ARG A 264 14.03 -18.68 -18.55
N LYS A 265 14.85 -19.25 -17.69
CA LYS A 265 16.25 -19.63 -18.04
C LYS A 265 16.35 -20.59 -19.25
N SER A 266 15.24 -21.28 -19.59
CA SER A 266 15.11 -22.20 -20.72
C SER A 266 14.59 -21.53 -21.99
N PHE A 267 14.35 -20.21 -21.99
CA PHE A 267 13.86 -19.50 -23.19
C PHE A 267 14.88 -19.56 -24.31
N LYS A 268 14.43 -19.97 -25.50
CA LYS A 268 15.18 -19.94 -26.75
C LYS A 268 14.40 -19.16 -27.79
N GLU A 269 15.05 -18.31 -28.57
CA GLU A 269 14.45 -17.36 -29.53
C GLU A 269 13.48 -17.94 -30.56
N LYS A 270 13.34 -19.25 -30.68
CA LYS A 270 12.46 -19.91 -31.66
C LYS A 270 11.61 -21.00 -31.01
N GLN A 271 10.89 -20.66 -29.95
CA GLN A 271 9.88 -21.58 -29.41
C GLN A 271 8.52 -21.36 -30.08
N ILE A 272 8.02 -22.42 -30.76
CA ILE A 272 6.68 -22.46 -31.32
C ILE A 272 5.77 -23.04 -30.24
N TYR A 273 4.73 -22.34 -29.87
CA TYR A 273 3.68 -22.81 -28.97
C TYR A 273 2.57 -23.42 -29.83
N THR A 274 2.30 -24.71 -29.66
CA THR A 274 1.14 -25.41 -30.17
C THR A 274 0.08 -25.52 -29.10
#